data_0fe0c2aabe78c69f146a3edcdf4188a3
#
_entry.id   0fe0c2aabe78c69f146a3edcdf4188a3
#
_cell.length_a   1.000
_cell.length_b   1.000
_cell.length_c   1.000
_cell.angle_alpha   90.00
_cell.angle_beta   90.00
_cell.angle_gamma   90.00
#
_symmetry.space_group_name_H-M   'P 1'
#
loop_
_entity.id
_entity.type
_entity.pdbx_description
1 polymer ?
#
loop_
_entity_poly.entity_id
_entity_poly.type
_entity_poly.pdbx_seq_one_letter_code
_entity_poly.pdbx_strand_id
1 'polypeptide(L)'
;MSKTENRTFSFDPLGYYAILGVAYDASETEIKQNYRERAKLLHPDRNPGENALENFQKLSVAYDVLKDETSRLIYDLMAQTHPRESFPDINALKPYKNRAGEEDVFVRTLNLRLVTGKIIRFTDVENQEICNFGEAKAAVLLASVSNWALGWWHPQAFVRNIRALVGNIRGINANRRENFTLLAHNAVAYWEDGKKEQALLSALQAGAYADAVRKNLLNRFIAMLGVRSSVRIPAWNFGMLKVLQLIIPGLAVLAVLLSLSTKVMTDSELSKYFSRNNEIKYFQQVQFRTGGETVDDMVVGRIIDLPADPEDVNMLYHTTGEVRAMHGPSDDFDVLAVLKPRQTVRLTGYTPDQVWYRVQTDNGEMGFVRSEFLKKGIVRKIPDGSKVYTGPEIK
;
A
#
# COMPACT_ATOMS: atom_id res chain seq x y z
N MET A 1 21.20 -0.14 4.83
CA MET A 1 20.15 0.91 4.62
C MET A 1 19.53 0.60 3.27
N SER A 2 18.43 -0.13 3.26
CA SER A 2 17.66 -0.36 2.03
C SER A 2 16.88 0.93 1.76
N LYS A 3 17.20 1.61 0.67
CA LYS A 3 16.35 2.64 0.09
C LYS A 3 15.03 1.96 -0.30
N THR A 4 14.02 2.13 0.50
CA THR A 4 12.64 1.96 0.06
C THR A 4 12.41 3.08 -0.94
N GLU A 5 12.67 2.82 -2.21
CA GLU A 5 12.27 3.70 -3.29
C GLU A 5 10.75 3.89 -3.16
N ASN A 6 10.35 5.09 -2.83
CA ASN A 6 8.97 5.56 -2.94
C ASN A 6 8.60 5.52 -4.44
N ARG A 7 8.23 4.32 -4.92
CA ARG A 7 7.71 4.15 -6.28
C ARG A 7 6.33 4.82 -6.32
N THR A 8 6.32 6.06 -6.78
CA THR A 8 5.08 6.78 -7.07
C THR A 8 4.38 6.08 -8.23
N PHE A 9 3.31 5.34 -7.95
CA PHE A 9 2.47 4.77 -8.99
C PHE A 9 1.69 5.90 -9.66
N SER A 10 1.90 6.08 -10.94
CA SER A 10 1.07 6.97 -11.72
C SER A 10 -0.22 6.24 -12.08
N PHE A 11 -1.35 6.90 -11.86
CA PHE A 11 -2.65 6.40 -12.25
C PHE A 11 -2.75 6.14 -13.77
N ASP A 12 -1.92 6.82 -14.54
CA ASP A 12 -1.74 6.69 -15.98
C ASP A 12 -0.25 6.46 -16.27
N PRO A 13 0.29 5.26 -16.00
CA PRO A 13 1.73 5.01 -16.07
C PRO A 13 2.31 5.21 -17.46
N LEU A 14 1.55 4.91 -18.52
CA LEU A 14 1.97 5.12 -19.90
C LEU A 14 1.54 6.46 -20.48
N GLY A 15 0.72 7.23 -19.74
CA GLY A 15 0.27 8.55 -20.14
C GLY A 15 -0.85 8.51 -21.19
N TYR A 16 -1.60 7.43 -21.33
CA TYR A 16 -2.61 7.29 -22.38
C TYR A 16 -3.76 8.27 -22.23
N TYR A 17 -4.24 8.51 -21.01
CA TYR A 17 -5.27 9.51 -20.75
C TYR A 17 -4.73 10.93 -21.03
N ALA A 18 -3.50 11.21 -20.63
CA ALA A 18 -2.85 12.48 -20.88
C ALA A 18 -2.59 12.72 -22.38
N ILE A 19 -2.15 11.68 -23.11
CA ILE A 19 -1.93 11.74 -24.57
C ILE A 19 -3.23 12.04 -25.31
N LEU A 20 -4.35 11.43 -24.90
CA LEU A 20 -5.67 11.73 -25.46
C LEU A 20 -6.26 13.05 -24.94
N GLY A 21 -5.76 13.57 -23.81
CA GLY A 21 -6.29 14.78 -23.17
C GLY A 21 -7.68 14.59 -22.59
N VAL A 22 -7.96 13.40 -22.08
CA VAL A 22 -9.25 13.05 -21.50
C VAL A 22 -9.11 12.75 -20.01
N ALA A 23 -10.20 12.94 -19.26
CA ALA A 23 -10.27 12.56 -17.86
C ALA A 23 -10.34 11.02 -17.71
N TYR A 24 -9.98 10.54 -16.53
CA TYR A 24 -10.00 9.10 -16.24
C TYR A 24 -11.40 8.47 -16.33
N ASP A 25 -12.42 9.24 -16.03
CA ASP A 25 -13.83 8.87 -16.11
C ASP A 25 -14.50 9.20 -17.45
N ALA A 26 -13.70 9.65 -18.43
CA ALA A 26 -14.21 10.04 -19.75
C ALA A 26 -15.00 8.90 -20.40
N SER A 27 -16.10 9.26 -21.01
CA SER A 27 -16.95 8.36 -21.79
C SER A 27 -16.25 7.91 -23.09
N GLU A 28 -16.69 6.79 -23.66
CA GLU A 28 -16.20 6.30 -24.95
C GLU A 28 -16.36 7.37 -26.06
N THR A 29 -17.45 8.11 -26.00
CA THR A 29 -17.73 9.20 -26.96
C THR A 29 -16.72 10.32 -26.85
N GLU A 30 -16.35 10.73 -25.63
CA GLU A 30 -15.32 11.75 -25.37
C GLU A 30 -13.94 11.27 -25.82
N ILE A 31 -13.57 10.03 -25.53
CA ILE A 31 -12.32 9.40 -25.98
C ILE A 31 -12.22 9.46 -27.52
N LYS A 32 -13.29 9.05 -28.20
CA LYS A 32 -13.35 9.05 -29.67
C LYS A 32 -13.31 10.45 -30.28
N GLN A 33 -13.98 11.41 -29.66
CA GLN A 33 -13.97 12.79 -30.10
C GLN A 33 -12.59 13.40 -29.94
N ASN A 34 -11.98 13.30 -28.76
CA ASN A 34 -10.64 13.84 -28.49
C ASN A 34 -9.58 13.19 -29.41
N TYR A 35 -9.67 11.89 -29.64
CA TYR A 35 -8.79 11.23 -30.62
C TYR A 35 -8.90 11.87 -32.00
N ARG A 36 -10.13 12.06 -32.52
CA ARG A 36 -10.34 12.65 -33.85
C ARG A 36 -9.80 14.06 -33.96
N GLU A 37 -9.96 14.87 -32.90
CA GLU A 37 -9.47 16.23 -32.86
C GLU A 37 -7.94 16.28 -32.86
N ARG A 38 -7.32 15.47 -31.97
CA ARG A 38 -5.85 15.41 -31.85
C ARG A 38 -5.20 14.74 -33.07
N ALA A 39 -5.84 13.71 -33.64
CA ALA A 39 -5.35 13.04 -34.84
C ALA A 39 -5.25 14.04 -36.03
N LYS A 40 -6.23 14.92 -36.18
CA LYS A 40 -6.18 15.97 -37.21
C LYS A 40 -5.04 16.97 -37.01
N LEU A 41 -4.68 17.27 -35.75
CA LEU A 41 -3.60 18.19 -35.39
C LEU A 41 -2.22 17.55 -35.51
N LEU A 42 -2.11 16.25 -35.19
CA LEU A 42 -0.83 15.52 -35.13
C LEU A 42 -0.55 14.74 -36.43
N HIS A 43 -1.44 14.80 -37.42
CA HIS A 43 -1.25 14.06 -38.68
C HIS A 43 0.04 14.50 -39.38
N PRO A 44 0.92 13.57 -39.79
CA PRO A 44 2.22 13.90 -40.37
C PRO A 44 2.11 14.77 -41.65
N ASP A 45 1.04 14.61 -42.44
CA ASP A 45 0.83 15.43 -43.63
C ASP A 45 0.52 16.90 -43.30
N ARG A 46 0.00 17.21 -42.12
CA ARG A 46 -0.35 18.54 -41.66
C ARG A 46 0.68 19.17 -40.73
N ASN A 47 1.44 18.33 -40.07
CA ASN A 47 2.45 18.73 -39.11
C ASN A 47 3.76 17.97 -39.41
N PRO A 48 4.55 18.45 -40.40
CA PRO A 48 5.79 17.76 -40.82
C PRO A 48 6.97 17.94 -39.83
N GLY A 49 6.70 18.12 -38.54
CA GLY A 49 7.74 18.22 -37.52
C GLY A 49 8.49 16.92 -37.30
N GLU A 50 9.72 17.03 -36.83
CA GLU A 50 10.64 15.90 -36.62
C GLU A 50 10.05 14.74 -35.77
N ASN A 51 9.12 15.03 -34.85
CA ASN A 51 8.46 14.03 -33.97
C ASN A 51 6.97 13.79 -34.33
N ALA A 52 6.50 14.25 -35.49
CA ALA A 52 5.06 14.15 -35.82
C ALA A 52 4.59 12.73 -35.93
N LEU A 53 5.36 11.87 -36.59
CA LEU A 53 5.06 10.45 -36.73
C LEU A 53 5.02 9.73 -35.37
N GLU A 54 6.00 9.98 -34.51
CA GLU A 54 6.09 9.38 -33.18
C GLU A 54 4.89 9.82 -32.30
N ASN A 55 4.55 11.10 -32.31
CA ASN A 55 3.42 11.62 -31.56
C ASN A 55 2.08 11.07 -32.04
N PHE A 56 1.93 10.91 -33.36
CA PHE A 56 0.75 10.29 -33.95
C PHE A 56 0.65 8.80 -33.59
N GLN A 57 1.77 8.07 -33.60
CA GLN A 57 1.82 6.67 -33.18
C GLN A 57 1.43 6.52 -31.68
N LYS A 58 1.98 7.37 -30.81
CA LYS A 58 1.61 7.39 -29.39
C LYS A 58 0.12 7.67 -29.20
N LEU A 59 -0.44 8.62 -29.93
CA LEU A 59 -1.87 8.93 -29.90
C LEU A 59 -2.72 7.72 -30.34
N SER A 60 -2.31 7.04 -31.40
CA SER A 60 -3.02 5.88 -31.93
C SER A 60 -3.00 4.71 -30.95
N VAL A 61 -1.84 4.43 -30.34
CA VAL A 61 -1.71 3.38 -29.30
C VAL A 61 -2.59 3.71 -28.08
N ALA A 62 -2.56 4.95 -27.62
CA ALA A 62 -3.39 5.39 -26.49
C ALA A 62 -4.89 5.20 -26.79
N TYR A 63 -5.32 5.55 -28.00
CA TYR A 63 -6.70 5.37 -28.45
C TYR A 63 -7.07 3.89 -28.54
N ASP A 64 -6.20 3.06 -29.12
CA ASP A 64 -6.46 1.62 -29.29
C ASP A 64 -6.69 0.92 -27.94
N VAL A 65 -5.97 1.33 -26.90
CA VAL A 65 -6.15 0.80 -25.55
C VAL A 65 -7.41 1.34 -24.88
N LEU A 66 -7.69 2.64 -24.99
CA LEU A 66 -8.77 3.28 -24.23
C LEU A 66 -10.15 3.29 -24.93
N LYS A 67 -10.22 3.00 -26.23
CA LYS A 67 -11.49 2.96 -26.97
C LYS A 67 -12.37 1.77 -26.62
N ASP A 68 -11.76 0.64 -26.22
CA ASP A 68 -12.44 -0.57 -25.85
C ASP A 68 -12.54 -0.71 -24.34
N GLU A 69 -13.74 -0.97 -23.82
CA GLU A 69 -13.98 -1.02 -22.36
C GLU A 69 -13.13 -2.10 -21.69
N THR A 70 -12.95 -3.24 -22.34
CA THR A 70 -12.15 -4.36 -21.81
C THR A 70 -10.67 -3.99 -21.72
N SER A 71 -10.09 -3.51 -22.81
CA SER A 71 -8.69 -3.10 -22.88
C SER A 71 -8.38 -1.97 -21.90
N ARG A 72 -9.31 -1.00 -21.80
CA ARG A 72 -9.23 0.09 -20.83
C ARG A 72 -9.27 -0.42 -19.38
N LEU A 73 -10.20 -1.34 -19.07
CA LEU A 73 -10.31 -1.91 -17.73
C LEU A 73 -9.04 -2.67 -17.33
N ILE A 74 -8.45 -3.41 -18.26
CA ILE A 74 -7.21 -4.14 -18.02
C ILE A 74 -6.05 -3.16 -17.81
N TYR A 75 -5.95 -2.14 -18.65
CA TYR A 75 -4.95 -1.08 -18.48
C TYR A 75 -5.08 -0.41 -17.09
N ASP A 76 -6.29 -0.03 -16.71
CA ASP A 76 -6.57 0.59 -15.41
C ASP A 76 -6.21 -0.33 -14.23
N LEU A 77 -6.53 -1.62 -14.34
CA LEU A 77 -6.18 -2.60 -13.31
C LEU A 77 -4.66 -2.79 -13.22
N MET A 78 -3.97 -2.89 -14.37
CA MET A 78 -2.52 -3.03 -14.41
C MET A 78 -1.80 -1.77 -13.93
N ALA A 79 -2.36 -0.59 -14.17
CA ALA A 79 -1.86 0.68 -13.67
C ALA A 79 -1.86 0.77 -12.13
N GLN A 80 -2.76 -0.01 -11.45
CA GLN A 80 -2.75 -0.11 -9.98
C GLN A 80 -1.66 -1.05 -9.45
N THR A 81 -1.02 -1.82 -10.30
CA THR A 81 -0.09 -2.89 -9.93
C THR A 81 1.35 -2.58 -10.33
N HIS A 82 1.56 -1.92 -11.47
CA HIS A 82 2.88 -1.67 -12.05
C HIS A 82 3.15 -0.18 -12.28
N PRO A 83 4.32 0.33 -11.86
CA PRO A 83 4.76 1.67 -12.23
C PRO A 83 5.22 1.68 -13.71
N ARG A 84 5.42 2.90 -14.24
CA ARG A 84 5.82 3.12 -15.63
C ARG A 84 7.05 2.31 -16.05
N GLU A 85 8.06 2.29 -15.19
CA GLU A 85 9.36 1.68 -15.46
C GLU A 85 9.29 0.14 -15.61
N SER A 86 8.27 -0.47 -15.03
CA SER A 86 8.05 -1.92 -15.06
C SER A 86 6.66 -2.30 -15.54
N PHE A 87 6.02 -1.42 -16.33
CA PHE A 87 4.72 -1.72 -16.90
C PHE A 87 4.88 -2.80 -17.97
N PRO A 88 4.21 -3.96 -17.80
CA PRO A 88 4.42 -5.09 -18.68
C PRO A 88 3.67 -4.91 -20.01
N ASP A 89 4.13 -5.63 -21.03
CA ASP A 89 3.31 -5.87 -22.22
C ASP A 89 2.15 -6.82 -21.85
N ILE A 90 0.94 -6.31 -21.92
CA ILE A 90 -0.27 -7.05 -21.52
C ILE A 90 -0.43 -8.30 -22.38
N ASN A 91 -0.17 -8.23 -23.68
CA ASN A 91 -0.33 -9.37 -24.61
C ASN A 91 0.70 -10.50 -24.38
N ALA A 92 1.80 -10.19 -23.72
CA ALA A 92 2.86 -11.16 -23.40
C ALA A 92 2.87 -11.54 -21.91
N LEU A 93 1.84 -11.15 -21.15
CA LEU A 93 1.76 -11.37 -19.72
C LEU A 93 1.73 -12.86 -19.38
N LYS A 94 2.52 -13.26 -18.40
CA LYS A 94 2.53 -14.63 -17.87
C LYS A 94 2.26 -14.61 -16.37
N PRO A 95 1.53 -15.59 -15.83
CA PRO A 95 1.30 -15.69 -14.41
C PRO A 95 2.63 -15.92 -13.69
N TYR A 96 2.76 -15.30 -12.53
CA TYR A 96 3.91 -15.55 -11.65
C TYR A 96 3.85 -16.99 -11.13
N LYS A 97 4.99 -17.65 -11.17
CA LYS A 97 5.16 -19.02 -10.70
C LYS A 97 5.46 -19.04 -9.20
N ASN A 98 5.12 -20.14 -8.55
CA ASN A 98 5.47 -20.40 -7.18
C ASN A 98 7.00 -20.67 -7.03
N ARG A 99 7.46 -20.91 -5.82
CA ARG A 99 8.87 -21.21 -5.52
C ARG A 99 9.39 -22.45 -6.27
N ALA A 100 8.54 -23.44 -6.50
CA ALA A 100 8.89 -24.64 -7.28
C ALA A 100 8.96 -24.40 -8.80
N GLY A 101 8.59 -23.19 -9.27
CA GLY A 101 8.55 -22.86 -10.70
C GLY A 101 7.26 -23.33 -11.40
N GLU A 102 6.22 -23.64 -10.66
CA GLU A 102 4.93 -24.11 -11.14
C GLU A 102 3.90 -22.99 -11.16
N GLU A 103 2.93 -23.07 -12.09
CA GLU A 103 1.76 -22.21 -12.08
C GLU A 103 0.78 -22.68 -11.01
N ASP A 104 0.48 -21.82 -10.05
CA ASP A 104 -0.49 -22.08 -9.01
C ASP A 104 -1.37 -20.84 -8.80
N VAL A 105 -2.67 -21.04 -8.74
CA VAL A 105 -3.66 -19.98 -8.54
C VAL A 105 -3.65 -19.49 -7.09
N PHE A 106 -3.29 -20.37 -6.15
CA PHE A 106 -3.32 -20.08 -4.71
C PHE A 106 -1.95 -19.66 -4.17
N VAL A 107 -1.34 -18.67 -4.83
CA VAL A 107 -0.04 -18.11 -4.42
C VAL A 107 -0.18 -16.82 -3.61
N ARG A 108 0.82 -16.55 -2.78
CA ARG A 108 0.98 -15.30 -2.05
C ARG A 108 2.44 -14.88 -2.04
N THR A 109 2.66 -13.60 -1.92
CA THR A 109 3.97 -13.05 -1.61
C THR A 109 4.26 -13.25 -0.13
N LEU A 110 5.39 -13.86 0.17
CA LEU A 110 5.87 -14.13 1.51
C LEU A 110 7.17 -13.36 1.73
N ASN A 111 7.22 -12.50 2.73
CA ASN A 111 8.44 -11.81 3.16
C ASN A 111 8.98 -12.52 4.38
N LEU A 112 10.15 -13.10 4.22
CA LEU A 112 10.88 -13.79 5.29
C LEU A 112 12.13 -13.01 5.65
N ARG A 113 12.31 -12.76 6.93
CA ARG A 113 13.50 -12.13 7.46
C ARG A 113 14.37 -13.17 8.15
N LEU A 114 15.58 -13.33 7.66
CA LEU A 114 16.59 -14.22 8.19
C LEU A 114 17.66 -13.39 8.89
N VAL A 115 17.81 -13.62 10.19
CA VAL A 115 18.84 -12.99 11.00
C VAL A 115 19.80 -14.08 11.47
N THR A 116 21.06 -13.98 11.07
CA THR A 116 22.11 -14.87 11.59
C THR A 116 23.19 -14.03 12.25
N GLY A 117 23.55 -14.39 13.47
CA GLY A 117 24.60 -13.75 14.25
C GLY A 117 25.81 -14.68 14.41
N LYS A 118 26.99 -14.16 14.14
CA LYS A 118 28.28 -14.71 14.59
C LYS A 118 28.86 -13.70 15.58
N ILE A 119 29.75 -14.13 16.45
CA ILE A 119 30.29 -13.29 17.54
C ILE A 119 30.71 -11.88 17.08
N ILE A 120 31.30 -11.78 15.88
CA ILE A 120 31.85 -10.52 15.35
C ILE A 120 31.00 -9.94 14.21
N ARG A 121 30.14 -10.74 13.54
CA ARG A 121 29.36 -10.33 12.38
C ARG A 121 27.93 -10.83 12.49
N PHE A 122 27.01 -10.06 11.94
CA PHE A 122 25.63 -10.53 11.75
C PHE A 122 25.17 -10.24 10.34
N THR A 123 24.21 -11.01 9.86
CA THR A 123 23.47 -10.76 8.63
C THR A 123 22.00 -10.62 8.93
N ASP A 124 21.34 -9.72 8.23
CA ASP A 124 19.92 -9.44 8.35
C ASP A 124 19.39 -9.29 6.91
N VAL A 125 18.80 -10.34 6.40
CA VAL A 125 18.35 -10.44 5.02
C VAL A 125 16.85 -10.63 4.98
N GLU A 126 16.20 -9.81 4.18
CA GLU A 126 14.77 -9.94 3.88
C GLU A 126 14.63 -10.55 2.49
N ASN A 127 14.02 -11.72 2.42
CA ASN A 127 13.73 -12.46 1.19
C ASN A 127 12.25 -12.40 0.91
N GLN A 128 11.93 -11.96 -0.30
CA GLN A 128 10.58 -11.98 -0.83
C GLN A 128 10.44 -13.17 -1.78
N GLU A 129 9.48 -14.04 -1.51
CA GLU A 129 9.22 -15.24 -2.31
C GLU A 129 7.74 -15.34 -2.65
N ILE A 130 7.43 -15.89 -3.82
CA ILE A 130 6.07 -16.26 -4.21
C ILE A 130 5.90 -17.74 -3.90
N CYS A 131 4.97 -18.05 -3.02
CA CYS A 131 4.78 -19.39 -2.49
C CYS A 131 3.31 -19.80 -2.55
N ASN A 132 3.05 -21.09 -2.70
CA ASN A 132 1.77 -21.67 -2.32
C ASN A 132 1.74 -21.92 -0.80
N PHE A 133 0.58 -22.39 -0.29
CA PHE A 133 0.40 -22.55 1.15
C PHE A 133 1.35 -23.58 1.79
N GLY A 134 1.65 -24.67 1.06
CA GLY A 134 2.57 -25.72 1.53
C GLY A 134 4.01 -25.19 1.62
N GLU A 135 4.47 -24.56 0.55
CA GLU A 135 5.79 -23.94 0.47
C GLU A 135 5.97 -22.83 1.51
N ALA A 136 4.95 -22.01 1.71
CA ALA A 136 4.96 -20.95 2.71
C ALA A 136 5.11 -21.49 4.14
N LYS A 137 4.42 -22.59 4.47
CA LYS A 137 4.60 -23.26 5.79
C LYS A 137 6.03 -23.75 5.97
N ALA A 138 6.59 -24.42 4.98
CA ALA A 138 7.96 -24.92 5.03
C ALA A 138 8.98 -23.78 5.15
N ALA A 139 8.80 -22.72 4.36
CA ALA A 139 9.69 -21.56 4.35
C ALA A 139 9.66 -20.80 5.69
N VAL A 140 8.48 -20.59 6.27
CA VAL A 140 8.33 -19.96 7.60
C VAL A 140 8.95 -20.82 8.70
N LEU A 141 8.77 -22.14 8.63
CA LEU A 141 9.37 -23.06 9.61
C LEU A 141 10.89 -23.02 9.53
N LEU A 142 11.45 -23.13 8.33
CA LEU A 142 12.91 -23.06 8.09
C LEU A 142 13.49 -21.71 8.55
N ALA A 143 12.86 -20.59 8.19
CA ALA A 143 13.27 -19.27 8.63
C ALA A 143 13.26 -19.15 10.16
N SER A 144 12.23 -19.71 10.80
CA SER A 144 12.10 -19.70 12.27
C SER A 144 13.17 -20.53 12.94
N VAL A 145 13.42 -21.76 12.46
CA VAL A 145 14.49 -22.62 12.97
C VAL A 145 15.86 -21.97 12.78
N SER A 146 16.12 -21.38 11.61
CA SER A 146 17.38 -20.68 11.32
C SER A 146 17.58 -19.47 12.25
N ASN A 147 16.55 -18.66 12.44
CA ASN A 147 16.58 -17.52 13.34
C ASN A 147 16.76 -17.97 14.81
N TRP A 148 16.15 -19.07 15.20
CA TRP A 148 16.32 -19.67 16.53
C TRP A 148 17.72 -20.22 16.76
N ALA A 149 18.27 -20.92 15.80
CA ALA A 149 19.60 -21.52 15.93
C ALA A 149 20.73 -20.49 15.84
N LEU A 150 20.59 -19.49 14.96
CA LEU A 150 21.70 -18.63 14.53
C LEU A 150 21.53 -17.14 14.88
N GLY A 151 20.33 -16.70 15.24
CA GLY A 151 20.01 -15.27 15.41
C GLY A 151 20.49 -14.64 16.71
N TRP A 152 21.00 -15.40 17.70
CA TRP A 152 21.26 -14.90 19.04
C TRP A 152 22.70 -14.52 19.34
N TRP A 153 23.65 -14.95 18.51
CA TRP A 153 25.09 -14.93 18.81
C TRP A 153 25.78 -13.57 18.61
N HIS A 154 25.02 -12.51 18.41
CA HIS A 154 25.54 -11.14 18.29
C HIS A 154 24.56 -10.16 18.98
N PRO A 155 25.03 -9.18 19.78
CA PRO A 155 24.14 -8.28 20.52
C PRO A 155 23.13 -7.51 19.67
N GLN A 156 23.55 -7.03 18.51
CA GLN A 156 22.65 -6.34 17.56
C GLN A 156 21.69 -7.31 16.85
N ALA A 157 22.14 -8.55 16.60
CA ALA A 157 21.30 -9.58 16.00
C ALA A 157 20.18 -10.00 16.95
N PHE A 158 20.39 -9.98 18.26
CA PHE A 158 19.40 -10.34 19.28
C PHE A 158 18.08 -9.56 19.08
N VAL A 159 18.16 -8.23 19.08
CA VAL A 159 16.96 -7.38 18.90
C VAL A 159 16.33 -7.56 17.52
N ARG A 160 17.17 -7.68 16.47
CA ARG A 160 16.69 -7.88 15.10
C ARG A 160 16.05 -9.24 14.93
N ASN A 161 16.56 -10.26 15.60
CA ASN A 161 16.03 -11.61 15.57
C ASN A 161 14.62 -11.71 16.21
N ILE A 162 14.40 -11.03 17.32
CA ILE A 162 13.05 -10.93 17.90
C ILE A 162 12.09 -10.31 16.91
N ARG A 163 12.49 -9.20 16.27
CA ARG A 163 11.67 -8.55 15.24
C ARG A 163 11.44 -9.47 14.03
N ALA A 164 12.46 -10.20 13.60
CA ALA A 164 12.34 -11.16 12.51
C ALA A 164 11.36 -12.29 12.84
N LEU A 165 11.46 -12.88 14.02
CA LEU A 165 10.56 -13.93 14.48
C LEU A 165 9.10 -13.46 14.51
N VAL A 166 8.85 -12.29 15.11
CA VAL A 166 7.51 -11.67 15.14
C VAL A 166 7.06 -11.29 13.73
N GLY A 167 7.94 -10.69 12.92
CA GLY A 167 7.67 -10.29 11.56
C GLY A 167 7.33 -11.48 10.66
N ASN A 168 8.10 -12.56 10.73
CA ASN A 168 7.86 -13.78 9.95
C ASN A 168 6.50 -14.43 10.30
N ILE A 169 6.05 -14.33 11.56
CA ILE A 169 4.72 -14.79 11.97
C ILE A 169 3.61 -13.90 11.38
N ARG A 170 3.83 -12.59 11.37
CA ARG A 170 2.88 -11.59 10.85
C ARG A 170 2.97 -11.44 9.34
N GLY A 171 4.15 -11.61 8.77
CA GLY A 171 4.52 -11.25 7.40
C GLY A 171 3.72 -11.94 6.29
N ILE A 172 3.03 -13.03 6.64
CA ILE A 172 2.18 -13.78 5.71
C ILE A 172 0.95 -12.96 5.28
N ASN A 173 0.53 -12.01 6.10
CA ASN A 173 -0.62 -11.13 5.80
C ASN A 173 -0.21 -9.65 5.66
N ALA A 174 1.05 -9.30 5.92
CA ALA A 174 1.49 -7.91 6.02
C ALA A 174 1.62 -7.20 4.67
N ASN A 175 1.84 -7.93 3.58
CA ASN A 175 2.07 -7.34 2.26
C ASN A 175 0.79 -7.23 1.43
N ARG A 176 -0.19 -6.46 1.89
CA ARG A 176 -1.46 -6.25 1.16
C ARG A 176 -1.22 -5.78 -0.26
N ARG A 177 -0.34 -4.80 -0.44
CA ARG A 177 -0.04 -4.23 -1.77
C ARG A 177 0.60 -5.24 -2.70
N GLU A 178 1.60 -5.96 -2.23
CA GLU A 178 2.33 -6.96 -3.04
C GLU A 178 1.43 -8.14 -3.38
N ASN A 179 0.61 -8.62 -2.43
CA ASN A 179 -0.37 -9.65 -2.70
C ASN A 179 -1.45 -9.19 -3.67
N PHE A 180 -1.90 -7.92 -3.56
CA PHE A 180 -2.80 -7.35 -4.56
C PHE A 180 -2.15 -7.35 -5.94
N THR A 181 -0.91 -6.81 -6.04
CA THR A 181 -0.16 -6.74 -7.31
C THR A 181 0.03 -8.11 -7.93
N LEU A 182 0.50 -9.09 -7.15
CA LEU A 182 0.70 -10.47 -7.60
C LEU A 182 -0.59 -11.09 -8.15
N LEU A 183 -1.68 -11.00 -7.37
CA LEU A 183 -2.93 -11.68 -7.70
C LEU A 183 -3.70 -10.97 -8.82
N ALA A 184 -3.66 -9.64 -8.89
CA ALA A 184 -4.26 -8.88 -9.98
C ALA A 184 -3.49 -9.11 -11.30
N HIS A 185 -2.15 -9.14 -11.24
CA HIS A 185 -1.32 -9.52 -12.37
C HIS A 185 -1.67 -10.94 -12.87
N ASN A 186 -1.69 -11.92 -11.97
CA ASN A 186 -2.04 -13.29 -12.32
C ASN A 186 -3.46 -13.40 -12.89
N ALA A 187 -4.41 -12.62 -12.38
CA ALA A 187 -5.78 -12.60 -12.91
C ALA A 187 -5.82 -12.17 -14.38
N VAL A 188 -5.08 -11.10 -14.73
CA VAL A 188 -4.97 -10.64 -16.12
C VAL A 188 -4.20 -11.64 -16.97
N ALA A 189 -3.08 -12.18 -16.47
CA ALA A 189 -2.27 -13.16 -17.19
C ALA A 189 -3.04 -14.45 -17.51
N TYR A 190 -3.83 -14.97 -16.57
CA TYR A 190 -4.69 -16.12 -16.82
C TYR A 190 -5.82 -15.80 -17.78
N TRP A 191 -6.35 -14.58 -17.75
CA TRP A 191 -7.36 -14.16 -18.72
C TRP A 191 -6.78 -14.11 -20.14
N GLU A 192 -5.57 -13.56 -20.33
CA GLU A 192 -4.86 -13.56 -21.62
C GLU A 192 -4.57 -14.98 -22.13
N ASP A 193 -4.22 -15.90 -21.24
CA ASP A 193 -4.02 -17.32 -21.56
C ASP A 193 -5.37 -18.07 -21.81
N GLY A 194 -6.53 -17.39 -21.76
CA GLY A 194 -7.85 -17.98 -21.92
C GLY A 194 -8.35 -18.80 -20.73
N LYS A 195 -7.61 -18.84 -19.62
CA LYS A 195 -7.90 -19.60 -18.39
C LYS A 195 -8.85 -18.81 -17.48
N LYS A 196 -10.12 -18.63 -17.91
CA LYS A 196 -11.09 -17.73 -17.24
C LYS A 196 -11.39 -18.10 -15.79
N GLU A 197 -11.40 -19.37 -15.43
CA GLU A 197 -11.64 -19.79 -14.04
C GLU A 197 -10.47 -19.43 -13.14
N GLN A 198 -9.23 -19.63 -13.58
CA GLN A 198 -8.04 -19.24 -12.86
C GLN A 198 -7.95 -17.72 -12.70
N ALA A 199 -8.32 -16.98 -13.75
CA ALA A 199 -8.43 -15.53 -13.71
C ALA A 199 -9.43 -15.07 -12.64
N LEU A 200 -10.62 -15.69 -12.59
CA LEU A 200 -11.64 -15.41 -11.58
C LEU A 200 -11.13 -15.68 -10.17
N LEU A 201 -10.52 -16.86 -9.94
CA LEU A 201 -10.01 -17.23 -8.61
C LEU A 201 -8.91 -16.28 -8.14
N SER A 202 -8.01 -15.87 -9.04
CA SER A 202 -6.97 -14.88 -8.73
C SER A 202 -7.56 -13.51 -8.41
N ALA A 203 -8.55 -13.04 -9.21
CA ALA A 203 -9.23 -11.76 -8.98
C ALA A 203 -10.00 -11.74 -7.64
N LEU A 204 -10.71 -12.82 -7.31
CA LEU A 204 -11.42 -12.95 -6.02
C LEU A 204 -10.45 -12.89 -4.84
N GLN A 205 -9.29 -13.53 -4.97
CA GLN A 205 -8.24 -13.47 -3.93
C GLN A 205 -7.63 -12.07 -3.81
N ALA A 206 -7.39 -11.37 -4.95
CA ALA A 206 -6.91 -10.00 -4.97
C ALA A 206 -7.86 -9.05 -4.22
N GLY A 207 -9.16 -9.31 -4.28
CA GLY A 207 -10.19 -8.52 -3.60
C GLY A 207 -10.04 -8.45 -2.08
N ALA A 208 -9.40 -9.44 -1.45
CA ALA A 208 -9.11 -9.42 -0.02
C ALA A 208 -8.02 -8.40 0.37
N TYR A 209 -7.23 -7.95 -0.61
CA TYR A 209 -6.13 -7.01 -0.44
C TYR A 209 -6.40 -5.64 -1.07
N ALA A 210 -7.55 -5.50 -1.75
CA ALA A 210 -7.92 -4.29 -2.49
C ALA A 210 -8.53 -3.23 -1.56
N ASP A 211 -8.21 -1.97 -1.84
CA ASP A 211 -8.97 -0.80 -1.38
C ASP A 211 -10.25 -0.60 -2.21
N ALA A 212 -11.02 0.43 -1.94
CA ALA A 212 -12.29 0.68 -2.60
C ALA A 212 -12.15 0.85 -4.12
N VAL A 213 -11.12 1.58 -4.58
CA VAL A 213 -10.88 1.83 -6.02
C VAL A 213 -10.50 0.53 -6.73
N ARG A 214 -9.52 -0.18 -6.20
CA ARG A 214 -9.04 -1.46 -6.73
C ARG A 214 -10.13 -2.52 -6.72
N LYS A 215 -10.96 -2.52 -5.67
CA LYS A 215 -12.10 -3.44 -5.56
C LYS A 215 -13.15 -3.18 -6.63
N ASN A 216 -13.40 -1.91 -6.96
CA ASN A 216 -14.31 -1.56 -8.07
C ASN A 216 -13.77 -2.11 -9.41
N LEU A 217 -12.50 -1.87 -9.73
CA LEU A 217 -11.85 -2.39 -10.94
C LEU A 217 -11.91 -3.93 -11.00
N LEU A 218 -11.61 -4.61 -9.89
CA LEU A 218 -11.71 -6.07 -9.82
C LEU A 218 -13.13 -6.56 -10.01
N ASN A 219 -14.14 -5.90 -9.44
CA ASN A 219 -15.54 -6.30 -9.61
C ASN A 219 -15.97 -6.16 -11.07
N ARG A 220 -15.56 -5.11 -11.76
CA ARG A 220 -15.79 -4.94 -13.21
C ARG A 220 -15.09 -6.04 -13.99
N PHE A 221 -13.83 -6.35 -13.67
CA PHE A 221 -13.07 -7.43 -14.28
C PHE A 221 -13.74 -8.80 -14.07
N ILE A 222 -14.19 -9.10 -12.85
CA ILE A 222 -14.93 -10.34 -12.53
C ILE A 222 -16.23 -10.41 -13.31
N ALA A 223 -16.98 -9.31 -13.43
CA ALA A 223 -18.19 -9.24 -14.21
C ALA A 223 -17.93 -9.51 -15.70
N MET A 224 -16.85 -8.96 -16.26
CA MET A 224 -16.41 -9.16 -17.63
C MET A 224 -16.07 -10.63 -17.92
N LEU A 225 -15.48 -11.36 -16.98
CA LEU A 225 -15.13 -12.77 -17.15
C LEU A 225 -16.36 -13.65 -17.45
N GLY A 226 -17.54 -13.30 -16.90
CA GLY A 226 -18.81 -13.99 -17.14
C GLY A 226 -18.84 -15.45 -16.66
N VAL A 227 -17.88 -15.86 -15.83
CA VAL A 227 -17.76 -17.24 -15.31
C VAL A 227 -18.03 -17.26 -13.80
N ARG A 228 -18.41 -18.45 -13.31
CA ARG A 228 -18.55 -18.72 -11.88
C ARG A 228 -17.67 -19.91 -11.53
N SER A 229 -17.08 -19.88 -10.35
CA SER A 229 -16.36 -21.03 -9.82
C SER A 229 -17.00 -21.48 -8.50
N SER A 230 -17.08 -22.79 -8.33
CA SER A 230 -17.47 -23.43 -7.06
C SER A 230 -16.27 -23.72 -6.16
N VAL A 231 -15.06 -23.43 -6.62
CA VAL A 231 -13.82 -23.68 -5.88
C VAL A 231 -13.74 -22.75 -4.68
N ARG A 232 -13.58 -23.35 -3.51
CA ARG A 232 -13.42 -22.59 -2.28
C ARG A 232 -11.99 -22.09 -2.17
N ILE A 233 -11.82 -20.77 -2.02
CA ILE A 233 -10.52 -20.16 -1.79
C ILE A 233 -10.01 -20.62 -0.41
N PRO A 234 -8.84 -21.28 -0.34
CA PRO A 234 -8.30 -21.75 0.91
C PRO A 234 -7.85 -20.57 1.79
N ALA A 235 -8.28 -20.59 3.05
CA ALA A 235 -7.77 -19.65 4.04
C ALA A 235 -6.34 -20.05 4.46
N TRP A 236 -5.41 -19.10 4.39
CA TRP A 236 -4.05 -19.30 4.87
C TRP A 236 -4.01 -19.21 6.40
N ASN A 237 -4.04 -20.36 7.08
CA ASN A 237 -4.01 -20.42 8.52
C ASN A 237 -2.70 -21.05 9.02
N PHE A 238 -1.89 -20.26 9.70
CA PHE A 238 -0.62 -20.66 10.32
C PHE A 238 -0.74 -20.82 11.84
N GLY A 239 -1.95 -20.97 12.36
CA GLY A 239 -2.23 -20.96 13.82
C GLY A 239 -1.31 -21.85 14.65
N MET A 240 -1.12 -23.10 14.24
CA MET A 240 -0.23 -24.04 14.95
C MET A 240 1.26 -23.63 14.89
N LEU A 241 1.72 -23.10 13.76
CA LEU A 241 3.09 -22.58 13.60
C LEU A 241 3.34 -21.34 14.47
N LYS A 242 2.33 -20.47 14.62
CA LYS A 242 2.41 -19.31 15.52
C LYS A 242 2.62 -19.74 16.97
N VAL A 243 1.88 -20.76 17.39
CA VAL A 243 2.00 -21.32 18.77
C VAL A 243 3.36 -21.98 18.97
N LEU A 244 3.82 -22.79 18.01
CA LEU A 244 5.11 -23.48 18.08
C LEU A 244 6.28 -22.49 18.19
N GLN A 245 6.22 -21.38 17.46
CA GLN A 245 7.24 -20.32 17.49
C GLN A 245 7.29 -19.58 18.83
N LEU A 246 6.19 -19.54 19.59
CA LEU A 246 6.14 -18.93 20.91
C LEU A 246 6.56 -19.91 22.03
N ILE A 247 6.32 -21.22 21.85
CA ILE A 247 6.66 -22.24 22.85
C ILE A 247 8.18 -22.36 23.00
N ILE A 248 8.93 -22.43 21.90
CA ILE A 248 10.40 -22.61 21.95
C ILE A 248 11.08 -21.49 22.72
N PRO A 249 10.83 -20.18 22.43
CA PRO A 249 11.38 -19.08 23.23
C PRO A 249 10.89 -19.08 24.66
N GLY A 250 9.63 -19.38 24.87
CA GLY A 250 9.06 -19.47 26.20
C GLY A 250 9.78 -20.52 27.05
N LEU A 251 10.04 -21.69 26.50
CA LEU A 251 10.80 -22.75 27.17
C LEU A 251 12.27 -22.36 27.40
N ALA A 252 12.92 -21.68 26.45
CA ALA A 252 14.28 -21.20 26.61
C ALA A 252 14.37 -20.13 27.71
N VAL A 253 13.47 -19.18 27.74
CA VAL A 253 13.38 -18.15 28.79
C VAL A 253 13.09 -18.82 30.15
N LEU A 254 12.17 -19.77 30.19
CA LEU A 254 11.85 -20.52 31.41
C LEU A 254 13.08 -21.31 31.92
N ALA A 255 13.82 -21.95 31.03
CA ALA A 255 15.04 -22.68 31.41
C ALA A 255 16.12 -21.72 31.95
N VAL A 256 16.28 -20.54 31.36
CA VAL A 256 17.18 -19.51 31.89
C VAL A 256 16.72 -19.03 33.27
N LEU A 257 15.43 -18.73 33.43
CA LEU A 257 14.88 -18.29 34.71
C LEU A 257 15.02 -19.39 35.80
N LEU A 258 14.78 -20.64 35.45
CA LEU A 258 15.02 -21.77 36.35
C LEU A 258 16.51 -21.92 36.69
N SER A 259 17.40 -21.78 35.74
CA SER A 259 18.86 -21.81 35.95
C SER A 259 19.35 -20.66 36.83
N LEU A 260 18.76 -19.47 36.70
CA LEU A 260 19.05 -18.34 37.56
C LEU A 260 18.47 -18.49 38.97
N SER A 261 17.31 -19.11 39.09
CA SER A 261 16.68 -19.39 40.41
C SER A 261 17.44 -20.45 41.21
N THR A 262 18.12 -21.39 40.54
CA THR A 262 18.96 -22.41 41.21
C THR A 262 20.34 -21.88 41.65
N LYS A 263 20.80 -20.77 41.08
CA LYS A 263 21.97 -20.03 41.58
C LYS A 263 21.48 -18.94 42.51
N VAL A 264 21.38 -19.31 43.79
CA VAL A 264 21.15 -18.50 44.98
C VAL A 264 21.37 -16.99 44.76
N MET A 265 20.41 -16.30 44.14
CA MET A 265 20.21 -14.85 44.36
C MET A 265 19.23 -14.75 45.53
N THR A 266 19.70 -14.27 46.67
CA THR A 266 18.82 -13.94 47.81
C THR A 266 17.79 -12.91 47.33
N ASP A 267 16.56 -12.98 47.84
CA ASP A 267 15.46 -12.03 47.52
C ASP A 267 15.87 -10.57 47.62
N SER A 268 16.86 -10.26 48.43
CA SER A 268 17.44 -8.93 48.58
C SER A 268 18.26 -8.43 47.37
N GLU A 269 18.89 -9.34 46.64
CA GLU A 269 19.68 -9.01 45.44
C GLU A 269 18.75 -8.85 44.23
N LEU A 270 17.75 -9.66 44.07
CA LEU A 270 16.70 -9.50 43.06
C LEU A 270 15.91 -8.22 43.26
N SER A 271 15.51 -7.91 44.48
CA SER A 271 14.83 -6.66 44.84
C SER A 271 15.69 -5.42 44.57
N LYS A 272 17.00 -5.47 44.84
CA LYS A 272 17.95 -4.43 44.49
C LYS A 272 18.14 -4.29 42.97
N TYR A 273 18.15 -5.36 42.20
CA TYR A 273 18.27 -5.35 40.74
C TYR A 273 17.03 -4.75 40.09
N PHE A 274 15.84 -5.13 40.51
CA PHE A 274 14.56 -4.59 40.03
C PHE A 274 14.25 -3.18 40.53
N SER A 275 14.69 -2.79 41.74
CA SER A 275 14.50 -1.44 42.25
C SER A 275 15.47 -0.42 41.64
N ARG A 276 16.61 -0.89 41.12
CA ARG A 276 17.63 -0.02 40.50
C ARG A 276 17.31 0.34 39.05
N ASN A 277 16.47 -0.44 38.39
CA ASN A 277 16.04 -0.18 37.02
C ASN A 277 14.61 0.38 37.02
N ASN A 278 14.46 1.64 37.43
CA ASN A 278 13.24 2.41 37.18
C ASN A 278 12.93 2.61 35.68
N GLU A 279 13.72 2.03 34.79
CA GLU A 279 13.46 1.98 33.35
C GLU A 279 12.47 0.89 32.92
N ILE A 280 12.09 -0.03 33.80
CA ILE A 280 11.05 -1.03 33.48
C ILE A 280 9.63 -0.44 33.43
N LYS A 281 9.45 0.84 33.74
CA LYS A 281 8.17 1.51 33.43
C LYS A 281 7.79 1.51 31.96
N TYR A 282 8.73 1.28 31.07
CA TYR A 282 8.45 1.15 29.64
C TYR A 282 7.80 -0.18 29.25
N PHE A 283 8.03 -1.27 30.00
CA PHE A 283 7.41 -2.57 29.68
C PHE A 283 5.98 -2.73 30.20
N GLN A 284 5.54 -1.92 31.14
CA GLN A 284 4.15 -1.96 31.65
C GLN A 284 3.17 -1.10 30.81
N GLN A 285 3.64 -0.30 29.87
CA GLN A 285 2.77 0.47 28.97
C GLN A 285 2.58 -0.14 27.59
N VAL A 286 3.24 -1.23 27.27
CA VAL A 286 2.84 -2.06 26.14
C VAL A 286 1.72 -2.99 26.62
N GLN A 287 0.53 -2.42 26.81
CA GLN A 287 -0.68 -3.22 26.83
C GLN A 287 -0.78 -3.89 25.46
N PHE A 288 -0.53 -5.20 25.43
CA PHE A 288 -0.98 -6.03 24.33
C PHE A 288 -2.51 -5.92 24.28
N ARG A 289 -3.04 -5.00 23.49
CA ARG A 289 -4.41 -5.06 23.03
C ARG A 289 -4.48 -6.24 22.07
N THR A 290 -4.73 -7.41 22.62
CA THR A 290 -5.23 -8.55 21.87
C THR A 290 -6.61 -8.15 21.36
N GLY A 291 -6.73 -7.88 20.06
CA GLY A 291 -8.01 -7.65 19.41
C GLY A 291 -8.20 -6.33 18.68
N GLY A 292 -7.14 -5.60 18.40
CA GLY A 292 -7.19 -4.47 17.47
C GLY A 292 -6.16 -4.70 16.37
N GLU A 293 -6.61 -4.91 15.16
CA GLU A 293 -5.79 -4.74 13.97
C GLU A 293 -5.13 -3.36 14.10
N THR A 294 -3.80 -3.34 14.13
CA THR A 294 -3.07 -2.08 14.08
C THR A 294 -3.32 -1.46 12.72
N VAL A 295 -4.04 -0.36 12.75
CA VAL A 295 -4.48 0.44 11.60
C VAL A 295 -3.30 1.06 10.82
N ASP A 296 -2.07 0.92 11.29
CA ASP A 296 -0.87 1.48 10.66
C ASP A 296 -0.52 0.87 9.29
N ASP A 297 -1.10 -0.28 8.92
CA ASP A 297 -0.94 -0.87 7.59
C ASP A 297 -2.19 -0.76 6.71
N MET A 298 -3.28 -0.19 7.23
CA MET A 298 -4.47 0.06 6.44
C MET A 298 -4.28 1.35 5.64
N VAL A 299 -4.00 1.13 4.36
CA VAL A 299 -4.33 2.08 3.32
C VAL A 299 -3.67 3.44 3.48
N VAL A 300 -2.40 3.49 3.36
CA VAL A 300 -1.84 4.64 2.67
C VAL A 300 -2.24 4.49 1.21
N GLY A 301 -3.52 4.71 0.93
CA GLY A 301 -3.98 5.01 -0.41
C GLY A 301 -3.04 6.11 -0.86
N ARG A 302 -2.40 5.89 -2.00
CA ARG A 302 -1.44 6.81 -2.58
C ARG A 302 -1.84 8.25 -2.33
N ILE A 303 -1.03 8.97 -1.56
CA ILE A 303 -1.18 10.40 -1.38
C ILE A 303 -0.33 11.04 -2.46
N ILE A 304 -0.94 11.91 -3.26
CA ILE A 304 -0.21 12.76 -4.18
C ILE A 304 0.32 13.93 -3.35
N ASP A 305 1.62 13.93 -3.11
CA ASP A 305 2.28 15.01 -2.40
C ASP A 305 2.35 16.26 -3.28
N LEU A 306 2.02 17.40 -2.68
CA LEU A 306 2.16 18.70 -3.32
C LEU A 306 3.51 19.32 -2.92
N PRO A 307 4.15 20.07 -3.83
CA PRO A 307 5.40 20.74 -3.52
C PRO A 307 5.21 21.65 -2.30
N ALA A 308 6.12 21.54 -1.34
CA ALA A 308 6.11 22.35 -0.12
C ALA A 308 6.66 23.76 -0.43
N ASP A 309 5.83 24.61 -0.99
CA ASP A 309 6.13 26.04 -1.07
C ASP A 309 5.37 26.75 0.07
N PRO A 310 6.06 27.26 1.10
CA PRO A 310 5.42 27.94 2.22
C PRO A 310 4.71 29.23 1.82
N GLU A 311 5.07 29.84 0.70
CA GLU A 311 4.52 31.10 0.22
C GLU A 311 3.41 30.94 -0.79
N ASP A 312 3.14 29.71 -1.29
CA ASP A 312 2.08 29.49 -2.28
C ASP A 312 0.68 29.59 -1.63
N VAL A 313 0.06 30.75 -1.88
CA VAL A 313 -1.31 31.06 -1.44
C VAL A 313 -2.36 30.13 -2.06
N ASN A 314 -2.05 29.50 -3.20
CA ASN A 314 -2.94 28.55 -3.86
C ASN A 314 -3.13 27.25 -3.11
N MET A 315 -2.26 26.97 -2.14
CA MET A 315 -2.34 25.80 -1.26
C MET A 315 -3.15 26.06 0.03
N LEU A 316 -3.70 27.25 0.20
CA LEU A 316 -4.51 27.59 1.37
C LEU A 316 -5.98 27.28 1.12
N TYR A 317 -6.57 26.60 2.08
CA TYR A 317 -7.98 26.23 2.14
C TYR A 317 -8.58 26.65 3.48
N HIS A 318 -9.89 26.73 3.54
CA HIS A 318 -10.60 26.95 4.79
C HIS A 318 -11.74 25.94 4.95
N THR A 319 -12.04 25.61 6.19
CA THR A 319 -13.13 24.70 6.55
C THR A 319 -14.48 25.36 6.35
N THR A 320 -15.46 24.62 5.83
CA THR A 320 -16.85 25.12 5.62
C THR A 320 -17.69 25.05 6.89
N GLY A 321 -17.31 24.20 7.84
CA GLY A 321 -17.98 23.98 9.12
C GLY A 321 -17.01 23.48 10.17
N GLU A 322 -17.53 22.90 11.25
CA GLU A 322 -16.73 22.12 12.18
C GLU A 322 -16.41 20.77 11.54
N VAL A 323 -15.13 20.45 11.40
CA VAL A 323 -14.67 19.30 10.62
C VAL A 323 -13.65 18.50 11.41
N ARG A 324 -13.77 17.19 11.37
CA ARG A 324 -12.79 16.28 11.98
C ARG A 324 -11.63 16.04 11.02
N ALA A 325 -10.42 16.31 11.47
CA ALA A 325 -9.20 15.88 10.80
C ALA A 325 -8.82 14.49 11.34
N MET A 326 -8.61 13.54 10.46
CA MET A 326 -8.36 12.15 10.77
C MET A 326 -6.86 11.84 10.65
N HIS A 327 -6.36 10.79 11.32
CA HIS A 327 -4.98 10.33 11.18
C HIS A 327 -4.68 9.70 9.81
N GLY A 328 -5.71 9.31 9.05
CA GLY A 328 -5.59 8.72 7.73
C GLY A 328 -6.80 9.02 6.82
N PRO A 329 -6.73 8.67 5.53
CA PRO A 329 -7.74 9.00 4.53
C PRO A 329 -8.94 8.02 4.55
N SER A 330 -9.56 7.81 5.71
CA SER A 330 -10.80 7.06 5.90
C SER A 330 -11.50 7.56 7.16
N ASP A 331 -12.82 7.36 7.23
CA ASP A 331 -13.61 7.62 8.44
C ASP A 331 -13.33 6.60 9.58
N ASP A 332 -12.63 5.52 9.28
CA ASP A 332 -12.27 4.47 10.25
C ASP A 332 -11.01 4.83 11.06
N PHE A 333 -10.31 5.89 10.70
CA PHE A 333 -9.15 6.36 11.44
C PHE A 333 -9.57 7.19 12.65
N ASP A 334 -8.71 7.21 13.67
CA ASP A 334 -8.92 8.05 14.84
C ASP A 334 -8.91 9.54 14.47
N VAL A 335 -9.70 10.32 15.21
CA VAL A 335 -9.75 11.77 15.06
C VAL A 335 -8.47 12.38 15.62
N LEU A 336 -7.69 13.04 14.78
CA LEU A 336 -6.50 13.78 15.17
C LEU A 336 -6.86 15.11 15.84
N ALA A 337 -7.75 15.87 15.20
CA ALA A 337 -8.16 17.18 15.66
C ALA A 337 -9.54 17.55 15.14
N VAL A 338 -10.20 18.46 15.83
CA VAL A 338 -11.44 19.08 15.35
C VAL A 338 -11.14 20.51 14.90
N LEU A 339 -11.29 20.74 13.60
CA LEU A 339 -11.06 22.04 12.98
C LEU A 339 -12.32 22.90 13.11
N LYS A 340 -12.13 24.15 13.49
CA LYS A 340 -13.24 25.11 13.66
C LYS A 340 -13.76 25.59 12.30
N PRO A 341 -15.02 26.04 12.22
CA PRO A 341 -15.53 26.68 11.01
C PRO A 341 -14.65 27.87 10.57
N ARG A 342 -14.36 27.93 9.27
CA ARG A 342 -13.51 28.97 8.66
C ARG A 342 -12.04 28.96 9.13
N GLN A 343 -11.57 27.88 9.68
CA GLN A 343 -10.16 27.72 10.00
C GLN A 343 -9.37 27.53 8.71
N THR A 344 -8.28 28.28 8.56
CA THR A 344 -7.38 28.15 7.43
C THR A 344 -6.46 26.94 7.64
N VAL A 345 -6.26 26.14 6.63
CA VAL A 345 -5.36 24.99 6.60
C VAL A 345 -4.58 25.00 5.31
N ARG A 346 -3.37 24.45 5.32
CA ARG A 346 -2.55 24.31 4.13
C ARG A 346 -2.71 22.91 3.56
N LEU A 347 -3.05 22.82 2.27
CA LEU A 347 -3.09 21.56 1.54
C LEU A 347 -1.65 21.09 1.27
N THR A 348 -1.32 19.86 1.69
CA THR A 348 0.01 19.24 1.49
C THR A 348 -0.04 17.99 0.61
N GLY A 349 -1.23 17.48 0.32
CA GLY A 349 -1.43 16.32 -0.53
C GLY A 349 -2.90 15.96 -0.64
N TYR A 350 -3.21 15.00 -1.48
CA TYR A 350 -4.57 14.50 -1.65
C TYR A 350 -4.56 13.04 -2.14
N THR A 351 -5.66 12.34 -1.91
CA THR A 351 -5.86 10.99 -2.45
C THR A 351 -6.19 11.07 -3.96
N PRO A 352 -5.84 10.06 -4.77
CA PRO A 352 -6.06 10.09 -6.23
C PRO A 352 -7.51 10.31 -6.64
N ASP A 353 -8.46 9.86 -5.82
CA ASP A 353 -9.89 10.10 -5.98
C ASP A 353 -10.34 11.50 -5.53
N GLN A 354 -9.40 12.30 -4.98
CA GLN A 354 -9.61 13.63 -4.42
C GLN A 354 -10.73 13.71 -3.35
N VAL A 355 -11.06 12.58 -2.73
CA VAL A 355 -12.04 12.52 -1.63
C VAL A 355 -11.41 13.01 -0.33
N TRP A 356 -10.15 12.73 -0.12
CA TRP A 356 -9.41 13.12 1.08
C TRP A 356 -8.26 14.05 0.76
N TYR A 357 -8.19 15.15 1.49
CA TYR A 357 -7.11 16.14 1.43
C TYR A 357 -6.26 16.05 2.68
N ARG A 358 -4.94 15.91 2.50
CA ARG A 358 -3.99 16.01 3.61
C ARG A 358 -3.69 17.48 3.84
N VAL A 359 -4.00 17.95 5.02
CA VAL A 359 -3.85 19.35 5.41
C VAL A 359 -2.93 19.50 6.60
N GLN A 360 -2.20 20.60 6.62
CA GLN A 360 -1.43 21.04 7.79
C GLN A 360 -2.19 22.15 8.50
N THR A 361 -2.35 21.99 9.80
CA THR A 361 -2.98 22.97 10.69
C THR A 361 -1.97 24.07 11.10
N ASP A 362 -2.47 25.15 11.69
CA ASP A 362 -1.63 26.24 12.21
C ASP A 362 -0.64 25.76 13.30
N ASN A 363 -0.94 24.66 13.98
CA ASN A 363 -0.07 24.03 14.98
C ASN A 363 0.99 23.11 14.37
N GLY A 364 1.02 22.96 13.05
CA GLY A 364 1.96 22.11 12.34
C GLY A 364 1.56 20.64 12.25
N GLU A 365 0.42 20.24 12.82
CA GLU A 365 -0.09 18.87 12.75
C GLU A 365 -0.63 18.56 11.36
N MET A 366 -0.37 17.34 10.88
CA MET A 366 -0.85 16.87 9.60
C MET A 366 -2.00 15.89 9.78
N GLY A 367 -3.16 16.19 9.17
CA GLY A 367 -4.33 15.34 9.22
C GLY A 367 -5.03 15.26 7.87
N PHE A 368 -5.98 14.33 7.76
CA PHE A 368 -6.79 14.13 6.57
C PHE A 368 -8.19 14.65 6.80
N VAL A 369 -8.67 15.43 5.85
CA VAL A 369 -10.03 16.03 5.86
C VAL A 369 -10.70 15.70 4.54
N ARG A 370 -11.99 15.40 4.55
CA ARG A 370 -12.75 15.22 3.31
C ARG A 370 -12.79 16.53 2.52
N SER A 371 -12.50 16.43 1.23
CA SER A 371 -12.40 17.60 0.33
C SER A 371 -13.69 18.43 0.29
N GLU A 372 -14.86 17.81 0.46
CA GLU A 372 -16.16 18.47 0.49
C GLU A 372 -16.31 19.53 1.62
N PHE A 373 -15.52 19.39 2.69
CA PHE A 373 -15.52 20.32 3.82
C PHE A 373 -14.47 21.42 3.70
N LEU A 374 -13.76 21.48 2.59
CA LEU A 374 -12.71 22.46 2.35
C LEU A 374 -13.04 23.32 1.12
N LYS A 375 -12.85 24.62 1.26
CA LYS A 375 -12.92 25.57 0.14
C LYS A 375 -11.59 26.28 -0.04
N LYS A 376 -11.15 26.42 -1.29
CA LYS A 376 -9.91 27.10 -1.65
C LYS A 376 -9.97 28.58 -1.29
N GLY A 377 -8.90 29.10 -0.71
CA GLY A 377 -8.73 30.50 -0.38
C GLY A 377 -8.71 30.79 1.12
N ILE A 378 -8.36 32.03 1.48
CA ILE A 378 -8.24 32.53 2.85
C ILE A 378 -9.51 33.30 3.21
N VAL A 379 -10.09 32.99 4.36
CA VAL A 379 -11.17 33.82 4.95
C VAL A 379 -10.52 35.01 5.68
N ARG A 380 -10.47 36.17 5.06
CA ARG A 380 -10.06 37.40 5.75
C ARG A 380 -11.22 37.88 6.60
N LYS A 381 -11.04 37.95 7.93
CA LYS A 381 -11.90 38.74 8.80
C LYS A 381 -11.64 40.19 8.52
N ILE A 382 -12.58 40.90 7.92
CA ILE A 382 -12.57 42.36 7.90
C ILE A 382 -13.00 42.82 9.29
N PRO A 383 -12.27 43.71 9.97
CA PRO A 383 -12.69 44.28 11.23
C PRO A 383 -13.79 45.32 10.88
N ASP A 384 -14.94 44.94 10.87
CA ASP A 384 -16.17 45.72 10.89
C ASP A 384 -17.27 45.01 10.10
N GLY A 385 -18.08 44.29 10.73
CA GLY A 385 -19.47 43.85 10.51
C GLY A 385 -20.01 43.59 9.09
N SER A 386 -19.29 43.73 8.01
CA SER A 386 -19.88 43.62 6.69
C SER A 386 -18.96 43.06 5.62
N LYS A 387 -19.34 41.89 5.11
CA LYS A 387 -18.92 41.21 3.86
C LYS A 387 -17.66 40.36 3.90
N VAL A 388 -17.88 39.07 3.75
CA VAL A 388 -16.89 38.04 3.37
C VAL A 388 -16.52 38.28 1.91
N TYR A 389 -15.25 38.57 1.65
CA TYR A 389 -14.71 38.61 0.28
C TYR A 389 -14.13 37.22 -0.03
N THR A 390 -14.76 36.50 -0.92
CA THR A 390 -14.15 35.33 -1.56
C THR A 390 -13.26 35.87 -2.69
N GLY A 391 -11.98 35.54 -2.70
CA GLY A 391 -11.06 35.95 -3.75
C GLY A 391 -11.51 35.55 -5.15
N PRO A 392 -10.94 36.13 -6.23
CA PRO A 392 -11.48 36.00 -7.57
C PRO A 392 -11.48 34.53 -8.02
N GLU A 393 -12.61 34.11 -8.56
CA GLU A 393 -12.71 32.89 -9.35
C GLU A 393 -11.74 32.99 -10.53
N ILE A 394 -10.71 32.16 -10.52
CA ILE A 394 -9.85 32.00 -11.69
C ILE A 394 -10.61 31.08 -12.66
N LYS A 395 -11.00 31.68 -13.79
CA LYS A 395 -11.58 30.97 -14.93
C LYS A 395 -10.60 29.96 -15.52
#